data_111aa1130ae554df53d6e1a73be1d70b
#
_entry.id   111aa1130ae554df53d6e1a73be1d70b
#
_cell.length_a   1.000
_cell.length_b   1.000
_cell.length_c   1.000
_cell.angle_alpha   90.00
_cell.angle_beta   90.00
_cell.angle_gamma   90.00
#
_symmetry.space_group_name_H-M   'P 1'
#
loop_
_entity.id
_entity.type
_entity.pdbx_description
1 polymer ?
#
loop_
_entity_poly.entity_id
_entity_poly.type
_entity_poly.pdbx_seq_one_letter_code
_entity_poly.pdbx_strand_id
1 'polypeptide(L)'
;MTVPAPADPSAESHQPAPRTAEKTPAEAMSTAAPAAPAAQPHSNNIAANPEQIGGYCGMTSDGVEVDANDDASCAFAMAIYDAAIAQAYESRAGASGNIVLATVNDFQVTSSVTGQTYTLRCFVGTAGQALICSQPSSPYGNSGGAVFNREKTGWHSILG
;
A
#
# COMPACT_ATOMS: atom_id res chain seq x y z
N MET A 1 -2.04 -31.74 -51.37
CA MET A 1 -3.34 -31.64 -50.66
C MET A 1 -3.46 -30.21 -50.17
N THR A 2 -4.27 -29.42 -50.88
CA THR A 2 -4.43 -27.99 -50.69
C THR A 2 -5.75 -27.77 -49.96
N VAL A 3 -5.70 -27.12 -48.80
CA VAL A 3 -6.88 -26.79 -48.03
C VAL A 3 -7.29 -25.34 -48.36
N PRO A 4 -8.56 -25.05 -48.74
CA PRO A 4 -9.00 -23.69 -49.00
C PRO A 4 -9.41 -22.97 -47.69
N ALA A 5 -9.16 -21.66 -47.68
CA ALA A 5 -9.56 -20.72 -46.62
C ALA A 5 -11.07 -20.41 -46.70
N PRO A 6 -11.75 -20.18 -45.58
CA PRO A 6 -13.12 -19.66 -45.55
C PRO A 6 -13.16 -18.14 -45.65
N ALA A 7 -14.19 -17.67 -46.33
CA ALA A 7 -14.49 -16.29 -46.65
C ALA A 7 -15.11 -15.52 -45.48
N ASP A 8 -14.86 -14.22 -45.50
CA ASP A 8 -15.39 -13.15 -44.67
C ASP A 8 -16.87 -12.85 -45.00
N PRO A 9 -17.76 -12.63 -44.05
CA PRO A 9 -19.03 -11.97 -44.30
C PRO A 9 -19.07 -10.52 -43.79
N SER A 10 -19.25 -9.68 -44.73
CA SER A 10 -19.63 -8.27 -44.76
C SER A 10 -20.33 -7.68 -43.54
N ALA A 11 -19.85 -6.49 -43.25
CA ALA A 11 -20.44 -5.48 -42.39
C ALA A 11 -21.83 -5.04 -42.86
N GLU A 12 -22.77 -4.99 -41.95
CA GLU A 12 -24.03 -4.28 -42.11
C GLU A 12 -24.09 -3.12 -41.11
N SER A 13 -24.05 -1.92 -41.70
CA SER A 13 -24.13 -0.62 -41.06
C SER A 13 -25.56 -0.31 -40.69
N HIS A 14 -25.94 -0.28 -39.40
CA HIS A 14 -27.19 0.27 -38.93
C HIS A 14 -26.94 1.60 -38.23
N GLN A 15 -27.32 2.67 -38.93
CA GLN A 15 -27.37 4.04 -38.44
C GLN A 15 -28.75 4.29 -37.80
N PRO A 16 -28.84 4.63 -36.51
CA PRO A 16 -30.11 5.11 -35.92
C PRO A 16 -30.24 6.61 -36.07
N ALA A 17 -31.46 7.03 -36.36
CA ALA A 17 -31.96 8.38 -36.58
C ALA A 17 -31.86 9.31 -35.35
N PRO A 18 -31.90 10.65 -35.55
CA PRO A 18 -31.75 11.63 -34.48
C PRO A 18 -32.98 11.70 -33.58
N ARG A 19 -32.79 11.56 -32.27
CA ARG A 19 -33.87 11.85 -31.27
C ARG A 19 -33.77 13.28 -30.80
N THR A 20 -34.88 13.93 -30.86
CA THR A 20 -35.24 15.27 -30.43
C THR A 20 -34.78 15.58 -29.02
N ALA A 21 -34.23 16.78 -28.84
CA ALA A 21 -33.79 17.34 -27.58
C ALA A 21 -35.00 17.60 -26.65
N GLU A 22 -35.05 16.93 -25.52
CA GLU A 22 -35.91 17.26 -24.38
C GLU A 22 -35.10 18.04 -23.34
N LYS A 23 -35.57 19.23 -23.06
CA LYS A 23 -34.94 20.25 -22.22
C LYS A 23 -35.26 19.93 -20.76
N THR A 24 -34.33 19.31 -20.02
CA THR A 24 -34.44 19.08 -18.58
C THR A 24 -33.86 20.26 -17.81
N PRO A 25 -34.48 20.71 -16.70
CA PRO A 25 -34.03 21.86 -15.92
C PRO A 25 -32.68 21.59 -15.24
N ALA A 26 -31.86 22.63 -15.20
CA ALA A 26 -30.56 22.61 -14.51
C ALA A 26 -30.75 22.37 -13.00
N GLU A 27 -30.42 21.19 -12.54
CA GLU A 27 -30.10 20.93 -11.12
C GLU A 27 -28.73 21.54 -10.80
N ALA A 28 -28.75 22.47 -9.86
CA ALA A 28 -27.55 23.09 -9.33
C ALA A 28 -26.65 22.01 -8.71
N MET A 29 -25.62 21.61 -9.43
CA MET A 29 -24.53 20.82 -8.87
C MET A 29 -23.81 21.68 -7.84
N SER A 30 -24.10 21.41 -6.56
CA SER A 30 -23.29 21.85 -5.43
C SER A 30 -21.91 21.20 -5.59
N THR A 31 -20.95 21.95 -6.09
CA THR A 31 -19.56 21.55 -6.16
C THR A 31 -19.06 21.49 -4.72
N ALA A 32 -19.09 20.30 -4.12
CA ALA A 32 -18.39 20.03 -2.88
C ALA A 32 -16.90 20.31 -3.14
N ALA A 33 -16.36 21.31 -2.45
CA ALA A 33 -14.92 21.56 -2.47
C ALA A 33 -14.18 20.26 -2.08
N PRO A 34 -13.05 19.92 -2.75
CA PRO A 34 -12.24 18.78 -2.33
C PRO A 34 -11.89 18.97 -0.86
N ALA A 35 -12.23 17.97 -0.04
CA ALA A 35 -11.82 17.94 1.36
C ALA A 35 -10.28 18.09 1.38
N ALA A 36 -9.79 19.08 2.12
CA ALA A 36 -8.36 19.23 2.34
C ALA A 36 -7.80 17.90 2.87
N PRO A 37 -6.64 17.45 2.40
CA PRO A 37 -6.01 16.23 2.91
C PRO A 37 -5.95 16.34 4.43
N ALA A 38 -6.46 15.34 5.14
CA ALA A 38 -6.34 15.28 6.59
C ALA A 38 -4.85 15.39 6.95
N ALA A 39 -4.51 16.35 7.82
CA ALA A 39 -3.14 16.51 8.29
C ALA A 39 -2.70 15.18 8.88
N GLN A 40 -1.71 14.53 8.23
CA GLN A 40 -1.18 13.27 8.72
C GLN A 40 -0.42 13.50 10.02
N PRO A 41 -0.47 12.57 10.96
CA PRO A 41 0.38 12.63 12.13
C PRO A 41 1.83 12.68 11.64
N HIS A 42 2.57 13.70 12.06
CA HIS A 42 4.00 13.77 11.80
C HIS A 42 4.64 12.54 12.44
N SER A 43 5.48 11.84 11.68
CA SER A 43 6.26 10.74 12.24
C SER A 43 7.04 11.23 13.46
N ASN A 44 6.88 10.55 14.59
CA ASN A 44 7.66 10.82 15.79
C ASN A 44 9.11 10.32 15.64
N ASN A 45 9.37 9.51 14.61
CA ASN A 45 10.66 8.95 14.29
C ASN A 45 11.24 9.67 13.07
N ILE A 46 12.44 10.22 13.24
CA ILE A 46 13.12 11.01 12.21
C ILE A 46 14.30 10.19 11.70
N ALA A 47 14.30 9.85 10.42
CA ALA A 47 15.43 9.21 9.77
C ALA A 47 16.64 10.15 9.75
N ALA A 48 17.84 9.59 9.93
CA ALA A 48 19.10 10.35 9.85
C ALA A 48 19.31 10.96 8.45
N ASN A 49 18.85 10.26 7.41
CA ASN A 49 18.83 10.73 6.03
C ASN A 49 17.44 10.49 5.42
N PRO A 50 16.48 11.41 5.55
CA PRO A 50 15.09 11.20 5.15
C PRO A 50 14.88 10.91 3.66
N GLU A 51 15.72 11.47 2.80
CA GLU A 51 15.61 11.34 1.33
C GLU A 51 16.34 10.11 0.79
N GLN A 52 17.11 9.41 1.62
CA GLN A 52 17.75 8.16 1.22
C GLN A 52 16.72 7.14 0.74
N ILE A 53 16.97 6.53 -0.41
CA ILE A 53 16.17 5.46 -0.96
C ILE A 53 16.82 4.12 -0.65
N GLY A 54 16.05 3.23 -0.03
CA GLY A 54 16.48 1.88 0.32
C GLY A 54 17.51 1.81 1.46
N GLY A 55 17.64 0.60 2.02
CA GLY A 55 18.63 0.26 3.03
C GLY A 55 18.33 0.82 4.42
N TYR A 56 19.34 0.81 5.26
CA TYR A 56 19.23 1.18 6.67
C TYR A 56 18.92 2.65 6.86
N CYS A 57 17.84 2.94 7.57
CA CYS A 57 17.31 4.29 7.82
C CYS A 57 17.58 4.80 9.23
N GLY A 58 18.05 3.95 10.13
CA GLY A 58 18.27 4.29 11.53
C GLY A 58 17.41 3.46 12.48
N MET A 59 17.31 3.95 13.71
CA MET A 59 16.52 3.33 14.76
C MET A 59 15.38 4.24 15.20
N THR A 60 14.27 3.64 15.53
CA THR A 60 13.14 4.35 16.17
C THR A 60 13.47 4.69 17.64
N SER A 61 12.67 5.55 18.25
CA SER A 61 12.83 5.96 19.65
C SER A 61 12.68 4.79 20.64
N ASP A 62 11.99 3.72 20.27
CA ASP A 62 11.79 2.50 21.05
C ASP A 62 12.74 1.36 20.65
N GLY A 63 13.78 1.68 19.87
CA GLY A 63 14.91 0.80 19.58
C GLY A 63 14.62 -0.26 18.50
N VAL A 64 13.75 0.07 17.55
CA VAL A 64 13.49 -0.76 16.37
C VAL A 64 14.37 -0.29 15.23
N GLU A 65 15.11 -1.21 14.62
CA GLU A 65 15.88 -0.95 13.41
C GLU A 65 14.97 -0.87 12.19
N VAL A 66 15.16 0.14 11.35
CA VAL A 66 14.34 0.44 10.18
C VAL A 66 15.16 0.32 8.91
N ASP A 67 14.73 -0.58 8.03
CA ASP A 67 15.26 -0.75 6.68
C ASP A 67 14.19 -0.44 5.65
N ALA A 68 14.46 0.56 4.79
CA ALA A 68 13.59 0.86 3.65
C ALA A 68 13.86 -0.13 2.50
N ASN A 69 12.80 -0.52 1.79
CA ASN A 69 12.93 -1.28 0.56
C ASN A 69 13.51 -0.40 -0.56
N ASP A 70 14.00 -1.01 -1.65
CA ASP A 70 14.77 -0.36 -2.72
C ASP A 70 14.09 0.84 -3.40
N ASP A 71 12.78 0.97 -3.28
CA ASP A 71 11.97 2.04 -3.88
C ASP A 71 11.26 2.93 -2.84
N ALA A 72 11.58 2.77 -1.56
CA ALA A 72 11.03 3.57 -0.46
C ALA A 72 12.09 4.53 0.11
N SER A 73 11.68 5.75 0.44
CA SER A 73 12.55 6.66 1.17
C SER A 73 12.56 6.35 2.66
N CYS A 74 13.65 6.70 3.33
CA CYS A 74 13.75 6.56 4.78
C CYS A 74 12.67 7.35 5.54
N ALA A 75 12.31 8.54 5.06
CA ALA A 75 11.18 9.29 5.63
C ALA A 75 9.87 8.53 5.50
N PHE A 76 9.64 7.85 4.36
CA PHE A 76 8.46 7.04 4.17
C PHE A 76 8.48 5.78 5.05
N ALA A 77 9.63 5.11 5.18
CA ALA A 77 9.79 3.97 6.08
C ALA A 77 9.45 4.30 7.54
N MET A 78 9.88 5.47 8.04
CA MET A 78 9.52 5.94 9.38
C MET A 78 8.01 6.22 9.51
N ALA A 79 7.39 6.83 8.49
CA ALA A 79 5.95 7.04 8.48
C ALA A 79 5.15 5.73 8.44
N ILE A 80 5.65 4.71 7.73
CA ILE A 80 5.08 3.36 7.74
C ILE A 80 5.14 2.76 9.14
N TYR A 81 6.27 2.90 9.83
CA TYR A 81 6.42 2.40 11.21
C TYR A 81 5.33 2.95 12.13
N ASP A 82 5.23 4.28 12.22
CA ASP A 82 4.27 4.94 13.10
C ASP A 82 2.81 4.56 12.78
N ALA A 83 2.49 4.44 11.49
CA ALA A 83 1.17 4.00 11.06
C ALA A 83 0.91 2.52 11.39
N ALA A 84 1.91 1.65 11.18
CA ALA A 84 1.78 0.21 11.39
C ALA A 84 1.58 -0.15 12.86
N ILE A 85 2.34 0.45 13.79
CA ILE A 85 2.20 0.15 15.22
C ILE A 85 0.85 0.62 15.80
N ALA A 86 0.16 1.53 15.12
CA ALA A 86 -1.17 2.01 15.52
C ALA A 86 -2.32 1.12 15.01
N GLN A 87 -2.03 0.09 14.20
CA GLN A 87 -3.06 -0.81 13.67
C GLN A 87 -3.41 -1.95 14.63
N ALA A 88 -4.65 -2.44 14.51
CA ALA A 88 -5.04 -3.71 15.13
C ALA A 88 -4.62 -4.88 14.22
N TYR A 89 -3.85 -5.80 14.75
CA TYR A 89 -3.36 -6.96 14.02
C TYR A 89 -4.26 -8.17 14.22
N GLU A 90 -4.48 -8.91 13.14
CA GLU A 90 -5.20 -10.16 13.16
C GLU A 90 -4.23 -11.34 13.11
N SER A 91 -4.53 -12.39 13.88
CA SER A 91 -3.78 -13.63 13.81
C SER A 91 -4.20 -14.43 12.58
N ARG A 92 -3.27 -14.69 11.67
CA ARG A 92 -3.51 -15.47 10.45
C ARG A 92 -2.56 -16.66 10.36
N ALA A 93 -3.08 -17.81 9.97
CA ALA A 93 -2.24 -18.97 9.69
C ALA A 93 -1.31 -18.68 8.50
N GLY A 94 -0.02 -18.96 8.67
CA GLY A 94 0.96 -18.91 7.59
C GLY A 94 0.66 -19.93 6.50
N ALA A 95 1.33 -19.80 5.35
CA ALA A 95 1.10 -20.64 4.17
C ALA A 95 1.23 -22.17 4.45
N SER A 96 2.03 -22.56 5.44
CA SER A 96 2.19 -23.96 5.87
C SER A 96 1.14 -24.43 6.89
N GLY A 97 0.26 -23.54 7.37
CA GLY A 97 -0.76 -23.82 8.37
C GLY A 97 -0.25 -24.02 9.80
N ASN A 98 1.06 -24.09 10.02
CA ASN A 98 1.68 -24.43 11.30
C ASN A 98 2.12 -23.24 12.14
N ILE A 99 2.09 -22.04 11.58
CA ILE A 99 2.54 -20.81 12.24
C ILE A 99 1.43 -19.78 12.10
N VAL A 100 1.07 -19.17 13.23
CA VAL A 100 0.15 -18.03 13.28
C VAL A 100 0.97 -16.75 13.24
N LEU A 101 0.69 -15.88 12.27
CA LEU A 101 1.38 -14.61 12.08
C LEU A 101 0.41 -13.46 12.36
N ALA A 102 0.88 -12.46 13.09
CA ALA A 102 0.16 -11.21 13.22
C ALA A 102 0.22 -10.47 11.88
N THR A 103 -0.95 -10.06 11.36
CA THR A 103 -1.09 -9.45 10.03
C THR A 103 -2.07 -8.29 10.09
N VAL A 104 -1.79 -7.24 9.37
CA VAL A 104 -2.73 -6.15 9.06
C VAL A 104 -2.73 -5.89 7.56
N ASN A 105 -3.91 -5.66 6.99
CA ASN A 105 -4.08 -5.39 5.55
C ASN A 105 -4.73 -4.04 5.34
N ASP A 106 -4.50 -3.49 4.14
CA ASP A 106 -5.24 -2.35 3.56
C ASP A 106 -5.24 -1.07 4.40
N PHE A 107 -4.16 -0.79 5.13
CA PHE A 107 -4.00 0.51 5.75
C PHE A 107 -3.22 1.48 4.85
N GLN A 108 -3.43 2.78 5.05
CA GLN A 108 -2.90 3.81 4.16
C GLN A 108 -1.85 4.65 4.85
N VAL A 109 -0.76 4.94 4.12
CA VAL A 109 0.31 5.84 4.54
C VAL A 109 0.66 6.79 3.41
N THR A 110 0.79 8.08 3.70
CA THR A 110 1.24 9.07 2.72
C THR A 110 2.73 9.31 2.88
N SER A 111 3.46 9.24 1.77
CA SER A 111 4.86 9.62 1.73
C SER A 111 5.01 11.12 1.83
N SER A 112 5.80 11.61 2.78
CA SER A 112 6.11 13.03 2.91
C SER A 112 7.01 13.54 1.78
N VAL A 113 7.74 12.65 1.11
CA VAL A 113 8.64 13.00 0.01
C VAL A 113 7.88 13.19 -1.30
N THR A 114 6.93 12.28 -1.61
CA THR A 114 6.20 12.30 -2.88
C THR A 114 4.80 12.90 -2.77
N GLY A 115 4.25 13.03 -1.56
CA GLY A 115 2.86 13.40 -1.31
C GLY A 115 1.83 12.34 -1.72
N GLN A 116 2.27 11.16 -2.15
CA GLN A 116 1.39 10.07 -2.58
C GLN A 116 0.98 9.19 -1.39
N THR A 117 -0.26 8.72 -1.41
CA THR A 117 -0.79 7.77 -0.44
C THR A 117 -0.71 6.36 -1.02
N TYR A 118 -0.16 5.46 -0.23
CA TYR A 118 0.04 4.06 -0.57
C TYR A 118 -0.80 3.17 0.34
N THR A 119 -1.44 2.16 -0.24
CA THR A 119 -2.07 1.08 0.53
C THR A 119 -1.04 0.02 0.83
N LEU A 120 -0.93 -0.35 2.09
CA LEU A 120 0.08 -1.28 2.60
C LEU A 120 -0.56 -2.44 3.34
N ARG A 121 0.19 -3.51 3.46
CA ARG A 121 -0.05 -4.61 4.38
C ARG A 121 1.21 -4.84 5.19
N CYS A 122 1.06 -5.27 6.45
CA CYS A 122 2.18 -5.70 7.26
C CYS A 122 1.93 -7.09 7.83
N PHE A 123 2.99 -7.84 8.03
CA PHE A 123 2.95 -9.13 8.69
C PHE A 123 4.25 -9.37 9.47
N VAL A 124 4.13 -10.09 10.56
CA VAL A 124 5.29 -10.51 11.34
C VAL A 124 5.93 -11.73 10.67
N GLY A 125 7.22 -11.66 10.40
CA GLY A 125 8.00 -12.78 9.85
C GLY A 125 7.99 -14.01 10.77
N THR A 126 8.25 -15.18 10.22
CA THR A 126 8.17 -16.48 10.93
C THR A 126 9.09 -16.59 12.15
N ALA A 127 10.21 -15.85 12.16
CA ALA A 127 11.12 -15.76 13.30
C ALA A 127 10.60 -14.83 14.42
N GLY A 128 9.53 -14.08 14.17
CA GLY A 128 8.93 -13.16 15.12
C GLY A 128 9.70 -11.84 15.35
N GLN A 129 10.86 -11.67 14.73
CA GLN A 129 11.75 -10.53 14.96
C GLN A 129 11.55 -9.39 13.95
N ALA A 130 11.04 -9.68 12.75
CA ALA A 130 10.82 -8.72 11.70
C ALA A 130 9.33 -8.46 11.50
N LEU A 131 8.92 -7.18 11.45
CA LEU A 131 7.65 -6.73 10.91
C LEU A 131 7.92 -6.24 9.48
N ILE A 132 7.28 -6.85 8.50
CA ILE A 132 7.49 -6.60 7.08
C ILE A 132 6.26 -5.89 6.53
N CYS A 133 6.43 -4.68 6.03
CA CYS A 133 5.37 -3.88 5.43
C CYS A 133 5.64 -3.64 3.95
N SER A 134 4.64 -3.84 3.10
CA SER A 134 4.78 -3.67 1.65
C SER A 134 3.45 -3.40 0.97
N GLN A 135 3.49 -2.96 -0.28
CA GLN A 135 2.29 -2.85 -1.11
C GLN A 135 1.74 -4.25 -1.42
N PRO A 136 0.40 -4.44 -1.40
CA PRO A 136 -0.23 -5.75 -1.65
C PRO A 136 0.08 -6.35 -3.03
N SER A 137 0.39 -5.50 -4.02
CA SER A 137 0.75 -5.89 -5.38
C SER A 137 2.17 -6.45 -5.51
N SER A 138 3.02 -6.29 -4.49
CA SER A 138 4.37 -6.83 -4.50
C SER A 138 4.36 -8.31 -4.09
N PRO A 139 4.68 -9.25 -5.00
CA PRO A 139 4.63 -10.68 -4.70
C PRO A 139 5.64 -11.14 -3.64
N TYR A 140 6.69 -10.34 -3.42
CA TYR A 140 7.80 -10.69 -2.50
C TYR A 140 8.00 -9.69 -1.35
N GLY A 141 7.09 -8.72 -1.20
CA GLY A 141 7.20 -7.73 -0.12
C GLY A 141 8.33 -6.70 -0.29
N ASN A 142 8.92 -6.60 -1.49
CA ASN A 142 10.12 -5.80 -1.71
C ASN A 142 9.87 -4.46 -2.37
N SER A 143 8.62 -4.07 -2.62
CA SER A 143 8.30 -2.80 -3.26
C SER A 143 7.52 -1.87 -2.35
N GLY A 144 7.92 -0.62 -2.31
CA GLY A 144 7.23 0.49 -1.66
C GLY A 144 6.94 0.25 -0.19
N GLY A 145 7.93 -0.26 0.56
CA GLY A 145 7.72 -0.63 1.94
C GLY A 145 8.96 -0.56 2.80
N ALA A 146 8.90 -1.23 3.96
CA ALA A 146 10.00 -1.27 4.91
C ALA A 146 9.98 -2.55 5.75
N VAL A 147 11.12 -2.88 6.34
CA VAL A 147 11.31 -3.95 7.32
C VAL A 147 11.73 -3.32 8.64
N PHE A 148 11.10 -3.77 9.71
CA PHE A 148 11.32 -3.29 11.07
C PHE A 148 11.84 -4.45 11.93
N ASN A 149 13.10 -4.37 12.34
CA ASN A 149 13.78 -5.42 13.09
C ASN A 149 13.79 -5.10 14.59
N ARG A 150 13.34 -6.06 15.39
CA ARG A 150 13.31 -5.96 16.85
C ARG A 150 13.96 -7.18 17.48
N GLU A 151 15.25 -7.07 17.75
CA GLU A 151 16.06 -8.22 18.16
C GLU A 151 15.72 -8.79 19.55
N LYS A 152 15.34 -7.93 20.50
CA LYS A 152 15.29 -8.33 21.92
C LYS A 152 13.97 -8.92 22.37
N THR A 153 12.83 -8.45 21.84
CA THR A 153 11.51 -8.80 22.37
C THR A 153 10.57 -9.40 21.33
N GLY A 154 10.94 -9.32 20.07
CA GLY A 154 10.08 -9.71 18.95
C GLY A 154 8.77 -8.90 18.86
N TRP A 155 8.01 -9.14 17.81
CA TRP A 155 6.78 -8.40 17.51
C TRP A 155 5.53 -9.03 18.14
N HIS A 156 5.54 -10.34 18.42
CA HIS A 156 4.38 -11.04 18.98
C HIS A 156 3.93 -10.53 20.35
N SER A 157 4.85 -9.96 21.13
CA SER A 157 4.52 -9.39 22.46
C SER A 157 3.89 -8.00 22.40
N ILE A 158 3.83 -7.38 21.21
CA ILE A 158 3.40 -5.98 21.03
C ILE A 158 2.14 -5.92 20.17
N LEU A 159 2.04 -6.81 19.18
CA LEU A 159 0.97 -6.81 18.19
C LEU A 159 -0.04 -7.95 18.40
N GLY A 160 0.11 -8.74 19.48
CA GLY A 160 -0.73 -9.88 19.84
C GLY A 160 -1.88 -9.55 20.76
#